data_da6e4a46263a1c2595ccf709b2220544
#
_entry.id   da6e4a46263a1c2595ccf709b2220544
#
_cell.length_a   1.000
_cell.length_b   1.000
_cell.length_c   1.000
_cell.angle_alpha   90.00
_cell.angle_beta   90.00
_cell.angle_gamma   90.00
#
_symmetry.space_group_name_H-M   'P 1'
#
loop_
_entity.id
_entity.type
_entity.pdbx_description
1 polymer ?
#
loop_
_entity_poly.entity_id
_entity_poly.type
_entity_poly.pdbx_seq_one_letter_code
_entity_poly.pdbx_strand_id
1 'polypeptide(L)'
;MKKLLALLLAALLLALPLAGCGTSGGENGELVLYTWENMFPQEVLDAFTEETGIAVNYANFDTDETMLAKLQAAEGGDYDLIIADDYIIETAIAEGLVQELDTGKLTNYGSINPVYQGQFYDPEDKYTVPYGAGVQTIVYDPDLVDIEIKGYADLWDPSLEDNVGVIASYRVVNGMALKVLGESYNTEDVAAIEAAGDKLLELAPNIRLIKDDNTQDDLLSGEIGAAVMYTSMVTMAKMADPDLVVVFPEEGIGFGVMGQFIPKNAPNAEAAYQFMDYILEPEVAAQCFEYLGYYCTNLDAEQYISEEYKSFLTLPEEIDTSNMEMIENVSAQALEVHDRVWTEFRDACGE
;
A
#
# COMPACT_ATOMS: atom_id res chain seq x y z
N MET A 1 65.79 -30.44 -6.02
CA MET A 1 64.61 -30.52 -6.92
C MET A 1 63.28 -30.49 -6.15
N LYS A 2 63.08 -31.26 -5.05
CA LYS A 2 61.81 -31.26 -4.28
C LYS A 2 61.47 -29.94 -3.59
N LYS A 3 62.42 -29.09 -3.21
CA LYS A 3 62.19 -27.76 -2.59
C LYS A 3 61.87 -26.66 -3.59
N LEU A 4 62.30 -26.78 -4.85
CA LEU A 4 61.93 -25.83 -5.91
C LEU A 4 60.51 -26.10 -6.44
N LEU A 5 60.05 -27.35 -6.42
CA LEU A 5 58.70 -27.71 -6.84
C LEU A 5 57.65 -27.23 -5.84
N ALA A 6 57.99 -27.19 -4.54
CA ALA A 6 57.11 -26.71 -3.47
C ALA A 6 56.92 -25.17 -3.53
N LEU A 7 57.94 -24.42 -3.95
CA LEU A 7 57.89 -22.98 -4.11
C LEU A 7 57.08 -22.55 -5.36
N LEU A 8 57.11 -23.34 -6.43
CA LEU A 8 56.29 -23.12 -7.64
C LEU A 8 54.81 -23.45 -7.41
N LEU A 9 54.47 -24.45 -6.58
CA LEU A 9 53.07 -24.73 -6.20
C LEU A 9 52.53 -23.67 -5.24
N ALA A 10 53.32 -23.08 -4.35
CA ALA A 10 52.89 -22.01 -3.45
C ALA A 10 52.65 -20.67 -4.21
N ALA A 11 53.39 -20.41 -5.29
CA ALA A 11 53.18 -19.23 -6.12
C ALA A 11 51.95 -19.33 -7.06
N LEU A 12 51.51 -20.55 -7.42
CA LEU A 12 50.32 -20.79 -8.24
C LEU A 12 49.02 -20.69 -7.42
N LEU A 13 49.05 -20.81 -6.09
CA LEU A 13 47.91 -20.65 -5.20
C LEU A 13 47.61 -19.19 -4.82
N LEU A 14 48.54 -18.26 -5.14
CA LEU A 14 48.36 -16.82 -4.90
C LEU A 14 47.83 -16.04 -6.11
N ALA A 15 47.57 -16.71 -7.24
CA ALA A 15 47.02 -16.11 -8.48
C ALA A 15 45.59 -16.61 -8.80
N LEU A 16 44.83 -17.03 -7.77
CA LEU A 16 43.37 -17.08 -7.92
C LEU A 16 42.89 -15.63 -7.94
N PRO A 17 42.29 -15.14 -9.03
CA PRO A 17 41.52 -13.91 -8.92
C PRO A 17 40.47 -14.15 -7.85
N LEU A 18 40.41 -13.27 -6.85
CA LEU A 18 39.19 -13.07 -6.12
C LEU A 18 38.15 -12.70 -7.17
N ALA A 19 37.45 -13.69 -7.71
CA ALA A 19 36.13 -13.49 -8.23
C ALA A 19 35.31 -13.10 -6.99
N GLY A 20 35.34 -11.81 -6.65
CA GLY A 20 34.37 -11.24 -5.76
C GLY A 20 33.01 -11.67 -6.31
N CYS A 21 32.14 -12.18 -5.45
CA CYS A 21 30.71 -12.13 -5.74
C CYS A 21 30.42 -10.70 -6.14
N GLY A 22 30.29 -10.47 -7.45
CA GLY A 22 29.76 -9.23 -7.97
C GLY A 22 28.34 -9.14 -7.42
N THR A 23 28.14 -8.23 -6.51
CA THR A 23 26.82 -7.62 -6.38
C THR A 23 26.39 -7.28 -7.79
N SER A 24 25.19 -7.68 -8.15
CA SER A 24 24.53 -7.30 -9.42
C SER A 24 24.12 -5.82 -9.34
N GLY A 25 25.08 -4.93 -9.16
CA GLY A 25 24.85 -3.50 -9.30
C GLY A 25 24.78 -3.18 -10.79
N GLY A 26 23.85 -2.31 -11.19
CA GLY A 26 23.80 -1.76 -12.55
C GLY A 26 25.09 -1.00 -12.89
N GLU A 27 25.27 -0.67 -14.15
CA GLU A 27 26.42 0.09 -14.64
C GLU A 27 26.56 1.48 -13.99
N ASN A 28 25.42 2.10 -13.60
CA ASN A 28 25.32 3.42 -12.99
C ASN A 28 24.92 3.39 -11.50
N GLY A 29 24.94 2.23 -10.85
CA GLY A 29 24.64 2.10 -9.44
C GLY A 29 23.41 1.22 -9.15
N GLU A 30 22.85 1.39 -7.97
CA GLU A 30 21.72 0.62 -7.46
C GLU A 30 20.73 1.55 -6.78
N LEU A 31 19.44 1.28 -6.93
CA LEU A 31 18.33 1.87 -6.19
C LEU A 31 17.78 0.84 -5.22
N VAL A 32 17.79 1.13 -3.93
CA VAL A 32 17.07 0.33 -2.92
C VAL A 32 15.66 0.88 -2.78
N LEU A 33 14.73 0.25 -3.48
CA LEU A 33 13.28 0.54 -3.41
C LEU A 33 12.64 -0.29 -2.30
N TYR A 34 11.99 0.36 -1.33
CA TYR A 34 11.37 -0.29 -0.18
C TYR A 34 9.87 0.02 -0.13
N THR A 35 9.04 -0.99 -0.37
CA THR A 35 7.58 -0.87 -0.43
C THR A 35 6.94 -2.25 -0.23
N TRP A 36 5.63 -2.37 -0.36
CA TRP A 36 4.96 -3.67 -0.34
C TRP A 36 5.36 -4.55 -1.53
N GLU A 37 5.05 -5.81 -1.47
CA GLU A 37 5.22 -6.72 -2.59
C GLU A 37 4.28 -6.34 -3.75
N ASN A 38 4.69 -6.61 -4.99
CA ASN A 38 3.87 -6.42 -6.19
C ASN A 38 3.38 -4.98 -6.47
N MET A 39 4.15 -3.94 -6.06
CA MET A 39 3.80 -2.55 -6.35
C MET A 39 4.14 -2.10 -7.78
N PHE A 40 4.93 -2.88 -8.51
CA PHE A 40 5.35 -2.57 -9.87
C PHE A 40 5.37 -3.82 -10.75
N PRO A 41 4.96 -3.73 -12.04
CA PRO A 41 5.20 -4.81 -12.99
C PRO A 41 6.71 -4.97 -13.21
N GLN A 42 7.19 -6.21 -13.33
CA GLN A 42 8.62 -6.49 -13.49
C GLN A 42 9.19 -5.83 -14.74
N GLU A 43 8.38 -5.73 -15.80
CA GLU A 43 8.75 -5.10 -17.06
C GLU A 43 9.10 -3.61 -16.90
N VAL A 44 8.45 -2.90 -15.99
CA VAL A 44 8.74 -1.49 -15.67
C VAL A 44 10.08 -1.37 -14.95
N LEU A 45 10.36 -2.27 -14.01
CA LEU A 45 11.63 -2.30 -13.27
C LEU A 45 12.81 -2.65 -14.20
N ASP A 46 12.60 -3.61 -15.09
CA ASP A 46 13.62 -4.04 -16.07
C ASP A 46 13.90 -2.93 -17.10
N ALA A 47 12.85 -2.25 -17.59
CA ALA A 47 12.97 -1.15 -18.54
C ALA A 47 13.71 0.05 -17.91
N PHE A 48 13.40 0.41 -16.67
CA PHE A 48 14.16 1.43 -15.94
C PHE A 48 15.66 1.08 -15.87
N THR A 49 15.98 -0.17 -15.53
CA THR A 49 17.37 -0.64 -15.45
C THR A 49 18.06 -0.61 -16.82
N GLU A 50 17.35 -1.01 -17.89
CA GLU A 50 17.89 -0.97 -19.26
C GLU A 50 18.17 0.46 -19.73
N GLU A 51 17.27 1.40 -19.41
CA GLU A 51 17.37 2.80 -19.83
C GLU A 51 18.45 3.56 -19.07
N THR A 52 18.50 3.39 -17.75
CA THR A 52 19.33 4.21 -16.86
C THR A 52 20.66 3.54 -16.49
N GLY A 53 20.76 2.22 -16.59
CA GLY A 53 21.86 1.43 -16.06
C GLY A 53 21.86 1.33 -14.54
N ILE A 54 20.79 1.75 -13.85
CA ILE A 54 20.60 1.65 -12.39
C ILE A 54 19.84 0.37 -12.10
N ALA A 55 20.45 -0.54 -11.32
CA ALA A 55 19.76 -1.76 -10.89
C ALA A 55 18.74 -1.45 -9.79
N VAL A 56 17.54 -2.02 -9.86
CA VAL A 56 16.54 -1.91 -8.79
C VAL A 56 16.68 -3.08 -7.83
N ASN A 57 17.06 -2.77 -6.59
CA ASN A 57 17.03 -3.70 -5.46
C ASN A 57 15.69 -3.52 -4.75
N TYR A 58 14.74 -4.39 -5.07
CA TYR A 58 13.39 -4.33 -4.53
C TYR A 58 13.35 -5.04 -3.18
N ALA A 59 13.17 -4.26 -2.11
CA ALA A 59 12.95 -4.77 -0.75
C ALA A 59 11.49 -4.54 -0.37
N ASN A 60 10.91 -5.48 0.38
CA ASN A 60 9.52 -5.37 0.81
C ASN A 60 9.32 -5.41 2.32
N PHE A 61 8.20 -4.88 2.75
CA PHE A 61 7.67 -4.94 4.10
C PHE A 61 6.21 -5.43 4.04
N ASP A 62 5.76 -5.99 5.16
CA ASP A 62 4.40 -6.49 5.28
C ASP A 62 3.45 -5.41 5.83
N THR A 63 3.94 -4.55 6.75
CA THR A 63 3.15 -3.48 7.37
C THR A 63 3.94 -2.17 7.45
N ASP A 64 3.24 -1.04 7.37
CA ASP A 64 3.82 0.31 7.51
C ASP A 64 4.57 0.50 8.84
N GLU A 65 4.06 -0.09 9.92
CA GLU A 65 4.70 -0.04 11.23
C GLU A 65 6.07 -0.75 11.21
N THR A 66 6.15 -1.91 10.51
CA THR A 66 7.41 -2.63 10.31
C THR A 66 8.39 -1.81 9.47
N MET A 67 7.90 -1.14 8.43
CA MET A 67 8.68 -0.22 7.61
C MET A 67 9.24 0.92 8.47
N LEU A 68 8.37 1.62 9.22
CA LEU A 68 8.78 2.74 10.06
C LEU A 68 9.82 2.30 11.11
N ALA A 69 9.61 1.17 11.78
CA ALA A 69 10.56 0.66 12.77
C ALA A 69 11.95 0.40 12.17
N LYS A 70 12.02 -0.14 10.95
CA LYS A 70 13.29 -0.33 10.24
C LYS A 70 13.92 0.99 9.82
N LEU A 71 13.11 1.95 9.33
CA LEU A 71 13.57 3.28 8.96
C LEU A 71 14.12 4.05 10.17
N GLN A 72 13.47 3.94 11.32
CA GLN A 72 13.95 4.50 12.61
C GLN A 72 15.29 3.86 13.03
N ALA A 73 15.40 2.52 12.97
CA ALA A 73 16.60 1.79 13.33
C ALA A 73 17.80 2.14 12.42
N ALA A 74 17.53 2.46 11.15
CA ALA A 74 18.51 2.92 10.16
C ALA A 74 18.76 4.43 10.19
N GLU A 75 18.10 5.17 11.10
CA GLU A 75 18.15 6.64 11.18
C GLU A 75 17.85 7.33 9.84
N GLY A 76 16.92 6.77 9.04
CA GLY A 76 16.58 7.26 7.70
C GLY A 76 17.61 6.89 6.62
N GLY A 77 18.43 5.85 6.85
CA GLY A 77 19.35 5.26 5.88
C GLY A 77 18.86 3.90 5.35
N ASP A 78 19.77 3.16 4.74
CA ASP A 78 19.63 1.80 4.18
C ASP A 78 18.68 1.67 2.97
N TYR A 79 17.81 2.63 2.74
CA TYR A 79 16.85 2.69 1.62
C TYR A 79 16.99 3.99 0.85
N ASP A 80 16.69 3.96 -0.46
CA ASP A 80 16.81 5.14 -1.31
C ASP A 80 15.45 5.77 -1.61
N LEU A 81 14.41 4.95 -1.81
CA LEU A 81 13.04 5.35 -2.07
C LEU A 81 12.09 4.46 -1.29
N ILE A 82 11.13 5.06 -0.62
CA ILE A 82 10.05 4.35 0.09
C ILE A 82 8.71 4.79 -0.47
N ILE A 83 7.78 3.84 -0.63
CA ILE A 83 6.37 4.10 -0.89
C ILE A 83 5.59 3.50 0.26
N ALA A 84 4.76 4.32 0.91
CA ALA A 84 4.01 3.95 2.10
C ALA A 84 2.68 4.72 2.19
N ASP A 85 1.83 4.35 3.11
CA ASP A 85 0.56 5.02 3.35
C ASP A 85 0.72 6.37 4.04
N ASP A 86 -0.27 7.21 3.86
CA ASP A 86 -0.33 8.61 4.31
C ASP A 86 -0.09 8.80 5.81
N TYR A 87 -0.77 8.04 6.68
CA TYR A 87 -0.65 8.17 8.15
C TYR A 87 0.75 7.83 8.68
N ILE A 88 1.44 6.87 8.04
CA ILE A 88 2.79 6.49 8.45
C ILE A 88 3.82 7.50 7.92
N ILE A 89 3.58 8.07 6.73
CA ILE A 89 4.39 9.15 6.17
C ILE A 89 4.33 10.38 7.09
N GLU A 90 3.14 10.74 7.62
CA GLU A 90 3.00 11.81 8.60
C GLU A 90 3.96 11.60 9.78
N THR A 91 3.99 10.39 10.33
CA THR A 91 4.88 10.03 11.43
C THR A 91 6.35 10.14 11.03
N ALA A 92 6.73 9.61 9.87
CA ALA A 92 8.11 9.65 9.38
C ALA A 92 8.61 11.10 9.16
N ILE A 93 7.76 11.99 8.66
CA ILE A 93 8.06 13.42 8.51
C ILE A 93 8.21 14.08 9.88
N ALA A 94 7.28 13.85 10.81
CA ALA A 94 7.32 14.43 12.14
C ALA A 94 8.57 14.01 12.94
N GLU A 95 9.08 12.80 12.73
CA GLU A 95 10.32 12.31 13.33
C GLU A 95 11.58 12.77 12.59
N GLY A 96 11.44 13.47 11.47
CA GLY A 96 12.56 13.98 10.68
C GLY A 96 13.36 12.87 9.99
N LEU A 97 12.71 11.80 9.58
CA LEU A 97 13.28 10.66 8.87
C LEU A 97 13.22 10.80 7.34
N VAL A 98 12.56 11.84 6.85
CA VAL A 98 12.35 12.14 5.42
C VAL A 98 13.11 13.40 5.05
N GLN A 99 13.67 13.48 3.84
CA GLN A 99 14.29 14.69 3.33
C GLN A 99 13.30 15.53 2.51
N GLU A 100 13.50 16.85 2.47
CA GLU A 100 12.75 17.72 1.54
C GLU A 100 13.11 17.38 0.10
N LEU A 101 12.08 17.31 -0.76
CA LEU A 101 12.24 17.04 -2.19
C LEU A 101 12.52 18.31 -2.99
N ASP A 102 13.39 18.19 -3.97
CA ASP A 102 13.53 19.16 -5.05
C ASP A 102 12.66 18.72 -6.24
N THR A 103 11.38 19.14 -6.22
CA THR A 103 10.43 18.81 -7.29
C THR A 103 10.85 19.35 -8.65
N GLY A 104 11.81 20.31 -8.71
CA GLY A 104 12.40 20.78 -9.95
C GLY A 104 13.25 19.73 -10.67
N LYS A 105 13.59 18.63 -10.02
CA LYS A 105 14.26 17.46 -10.62
C LYS A 105 13.28 16.51 -11.28
N LEU A 106 11.98 16.63 -11.05
CA LEU A 106 10.94 15.75 -11.58
C LEU A 106 10.26 16.45 -12.76
N THR A 107 10.59 16.00 -13.96
CA THR A 107 10.10 16.60 -15.22
C THR A 107 8.58 16.48 -15.36
N ASN A 108 8.02 15.36 -14.89
CA ASN A 108 6.60 15.03 -15.00
C ASN A 108 5.79 15.36 -13.74
N TYR A 109 6.38 16.07 -12.76
CA TYR A 109 5.68 16.43 -11.52
C TYR A 109 4.39 17.22 -11.75
N GLY A 110 4.35 18.05 -12.79
CA GLY A 110 3.17 18.84 -13.17
C GLY A 110 1.96 18.03 -13.66
N SER A 111 2.15 16.74 -13.94
CA SER A 111 1.07 15.81 -14.35
C SER A 111 0.30 15.23 -13.16
N ILE A 112 0.77 15.46 -11.92
CA ILE A 112 0.07 14.94 -10.73
C ILE A 112 -1.25 15.69 -10.57
N ASN A 113 -2.32 14.92 -10.37
CA ASN A 113 -3.66 15.47 -10.12
C ASN A 113 -3.66 16.26 -8.80
N PRO A 114 -3.99 17.57 -8.84
CA PRO A 114 -3.98 18.42 -7.64
C PRO A 114 -4.88 17.94 -6.50
N VAL A 115 -5.85 17.06 -6.75
CA VAL A 115 -6.71 16.49 -5.71
C VAL A 115 -5.93 15.63 -4.72
N TYR A 116 -4.79 15.07 -5.13
CA TYR A 116 -3.92 14.23 -4.29
C TYR A 116 -2.75 15.01 -3.68
N GLN A 117 -2.61 16.30 -3.99
CA GLN A 117 -1.57 17.18 -3.44
C GLN A 117 -2.07 17.95 -2.23
N GLY A 118 -1.14 18.50 -1.42
CA GLY A 118 -1.46 19.33 -0.26
C GLY A 118 -2.22 18.59 0.84
N GLN A 119 -2.03 17.28 0.97
CA GLN A 119 -2.71 16.45 1.94
C GLN A 119 -2.22 16.71 3.36
N PHE A 120 -2.98 16.26 4.37
CA PHE A 120 -2.70 16.55 5.79
C PHE A 120 -1.28 16.18 6.24
N TYR A 121 -0.72 15.11 5.70
CA TYR A 121 0.63 14.62 6.05
C TYR A 121 1.76 15.45 5.41
N ASP A 122 1.50 16.14 4.30
CA ASP A 122 2.47 17.01 3.59
C ASP A 122 1.76 18.23 2.96
N PRO A 123 1.24 19.18 3.75
CA PRO A 123 0.38 20.26 3.25
C PRO A 123 1.04 21.22 2.25
N GLU A 124 2.37 21.21 2.17
CA GLU A 124 3.16 22.06 1.29
C GLU A 124 3.82 21.29 0.13
N ASP A 125 3.52 19.98 -0.02
CA ASP A 125 4.10 19.06 -1.02
C ASP A 125 5.63 19.09 -1.04
N LYS A 126 6.24 19.10 0.14
CA LYS A 126 7.68 19.24 0.31
C LYS A 126 8.42 17.92 0.42
N TYR A 127 7.75 16.89 0.86
CA TYR A 127 8.38 15.64 1.28
C TYR A 127 7.99 14.46 0.42
N THR A 128 6.85 14.54 -0.26
CA THR A 128 6.25 13.40 -0.92
C THR A 128 5.81 13.67 -2.35
N VAL A 129 5.70 12.59 -3.12
CA VAL A 129 5.03 12.58 -4.42
C VAL A 129 3.92 11.54 -4.35
N PRO A 130 2.64 11.91 -4.58
CA PRO A 130 1.53 10.96 -4.64
C PRO A 130 1.80 9.85 -5.67
N TYR A 131 1.60 8.59 -5.27
CA TYR A 131 1.80 7.45 -6.17
C TYR A 131 0.48 6.79 -6.57
N GLY A 132 -0.31 6.34 -5.62
CA GLY A 132 -1.61 5.73 -5.85
C GLY A 132 -2.62 6.18 -4.82
N ALA A 133 -3.89 6.12 -5.15
CA ALA A 133 -4.95 6.46 -4.23
C ALA A 133 -6.07 5.43 -4.29
N GLY A 134 -6.79 5.25 -3.18
CA GLY A 134 -7.87 4.28 -3.12
C GLY A 134 -8.78 4.47 -1.93
N VAL A 135 -9.81 3.66 -1.91
CA VAL A 135 -10.81 3.59 -0.84
C VAL A 135 -10.98 2.15 -0.39
N GLN A 136 -11.56 1.96 0.80
CA GLN A 136 -12.00 0.65 1.25
C GLN A 136 -13.50 0.53 0.98
N THR A 137 -13.89 -0.54 0.30
CA THR A 137 -15.29 -0.79 -0.06
C THR A 137 -15.68 -2.21 0.27
N ILE A 138 -16.99 -2.49 0.23
CA ILE A 138 -17.50 -3.86 0.32
C ILE A 138 -17.71 -4.38 -1.11
N VAL A 139 -17.31 -5.63 -1.35
CA VAL A 139 -17.67 -6.37 -2.56
C VAL A 139 -18.36 -7.67 -2.15
N TYR A 140 -19.43 -8.03 -2.83
CA TYR A 140 -20.10 -9.30 -2.57
C TYR A 140 -20.58 -9.98 -3.85
N ASP A 141 -20.68 -11.30 -3.79
CA ASP A 141 -21.26 -12.14 -4.82
C ASP A 141 -22.76 -12.29 -4.54
N PRO A 142 -23.66 -11.77 -5.41
CA PRO A 142 -25.10 -11.86 -5.22
C PRO A 142 -25.66 -13.28 -5.34
N ASP A 143 -24.89 -14.24 -5.83
CA ASP A 143 -25.28 -15.66 -5.86
C ASP A 143 -24.97 -16.39 -4.53
N LEU A 144 -24.08 -15.80 -3.68
CA LEU A 144 -23.67 -16.35 -2.38
C LEU A 144 -24.23 -15.57 -1.19
N VAL A 145 -24.74 -14.36 -1.42
CA VAL A 145 -25.28 -13.46 -0.38
C VAL A 145 -26.73 -13.14 -0.70
N ASP A 146 -27.66 -13.61 0.15
CA ASP A 146 -29.11 -13.48 -0.03
C ASP A 146 -29.67 -12.09 0.35
N ILE A 147 -28.86 -11.21 0.95
CA ILE A 147 -29.26 -9.87 1.38
C ILE A 147 -28.68 -8.79 0.46
N GLU A 148 -29.35 -7.65 0.39
CA GLU A 148 -28.79 -6.45 -0.25
C GLU A 148 -27.90 -5.73 0.77
N ILE A 149 -26.57 -5.65 0.50
CA ILE A 149 -25.63 -4.92 1.32
C ILE A 149 -25.58 -3.47 0.83
N LYS A 150 -25.72 -2.48 1.74
CA LYS A 150 -25.68 -1.04 1.48
C LYS A 150 -24.60 -0.31 2.27
N GLY A 151 -24.15 -0.94 3.36
CA GLY A 151 -23.17 -0.35 4.25
C GLY A 151 -22.49 -1.38 5.13
N TYR A 152 -21.57 -0.90 5.95
CA TYR A 152 -20.84 -1.75 6.87
C TYR A 152 -21.79 -2.46 7.85
N ALA A 153 -22.85 -1.79 8.32
CA ALA A 153 -23.78 -2.35 9.28
C ALA A 153 -24.43 -3.66 8.81
N ASP A 154 -24.61 -3.84 7.50
CA ASP A 154 -25.20 -5.06 6.94
C ASP A 154 -24.29 -6.28 7.10
N LEU A 155 -22.98 -6.08 7.31
CA LEU A 155 -22.02 -7.18 7.55
C LEU A 155 -22.27 -7.91 8.88
N TRP A 156 -23.06 -7.31 9.79
CA TRP A 156 -23.50 -7.93 11.06
C TRP A 156 -24.74 -8.81 10.90
N ASP A 157 -25.31 -8.95 9.70
CA ASP A 157 -26.47 -9.81 9.49
C ASP A 157 -26.08 -11.28 9.74
N PRO A 158 -26.86 -12.02 10.57
CA PRO A 158 -26.55 -13.42 10.89
C PRO A 158 -26.53 -14.38 9.68
N SER A 159 -27.12 -14.00 8.54
CA SER A 159 -27.07 -14.80 7.31
C SER A 159 -25.67 -14.85 6.71
N LEU A 160 -24.76 -13.98 7.16
CA LEU A 160 -23.36 -13.93 6.74
C LEU A 160 -22.43 -14.71 7.69
N GLU A 161 -22.95 -15.57 8.57
CA GLU A 161 -22.13 -16.40 9.47
C GLU A 161 -21.04 -17.15 8.67
N ASP A 162 -19.76 -16.98 9.09
CA ASP A 162 -18.56 -17.62 8.47
C ASP A 162 -18.44 -17.36 6.94
N ASN A 163 -18.82 -16.16 6.47
CA ASN A 163 -18.93 -15.84 5.04
C ASN A 163 -18.34 -14.47 4.65
N VAL A 164 -17.69 -13.76 5.58
CA VAL A 164 -17.13 -12.42 5.34
C VAL A 164 -15.61 -12.43 5.45
N GLY A 165 -14.94 -11.83 4.47
CA GLY A 165 -13.51 -11.51 4.51
C GLY A 165 -13.26 -10.05 4.86
N VAL A 166 -12.21 -9.77 5.65
CA VAL A 166 -11.76 -8.40 5.90
C VAL A 166 -10.26 -8.28 5.74
N ILE A 167 -9.80 -7.09 5.33
CA ILE A 167 -8.38 -6.78 5.25
C ILE A 167 -7.73 -6.74 6.63
N ALA A 168 -6.44 -7.14 6.71
CA ALA A 168 -5.68 -7.21 7.97
C ALA A 168 -5.16 -5.82 8.42
N SER A 169 -5.94 -4.77 8.22
CA SER A 169 -5.62 -3.41 8.65
C SER A 169 -6.47 -2.99 9.83
N TYR A 170 -5.83 -2.86 11.00
CA TYR A 170 -6.51 -2.52 12.24
C TYR A 170 -7.23 -1.16 12.18
N ARG A 171 -6.62 -0.16 11.52
CA ARG A 171 -7.23 1.18 11.41
C ARG A 171 -8.47 1.15 10.52
N VAL A 172 -8.45 0.36 9.45
CA VAL A 172 -9.61 0.20 8.55
C VAL A 172 -10.72 -0.56 9.24
N VAL A 173 -10.44 -1.73 9.85
CA VAL A 173 -11.48 -2.58 10.44
C VAL A 173 -12.08 -1.95 11.70
N ASN A 174 -11.25 -1.36 12.57
CA ASN A 174 -11.75 -0.59 13.72
C ASN A 174 -12.56 0.63 13.25
N GLY A 175 -12.10 1.31 12.20
CA GLY A 175 -12.78 2.45 11.58
C GLY A 175 -14.13 2.09 10.99
N MET A 176 -14.24 0.92 10.35
CA MET A 176 -15.53 0.39 9.88
C MET A 176 -16.55 0.31 11.03
N ALA A 177 -16.15 -0.24 12.18
CA ALA A 177 -17.03 -0.31 13.35
C ALA A 177 -17.34 1.08 13.95
N LEU A 178 -16.37 2.00 13.95
CA LEU A 178 -16.59 3.39 14.34
C LEU A 178 -17.62 4.06 13.45
N LYS A 179 -17.53 3.87 12.12
CA LYS A 179 -18.52 4.40 11.17
C LYS A 179 -19.91 3.87 11.42
N VAL A 180 -20.07 2.58 11.71
CA VAL A 180 -21.36 2.00 12.11
C VAL A 180 -21.93 2.67 13.37
N LEU A 181 -21.07 3.12 14.28
CA LEU A 181 -21.47 3.86 15.49
C LEU A 181 -21.66 5.37 15.25
N GLY A 182 -21.39 5.87 14.04
CA GLY A 182 -21.51 7.28 13.68
C GLY A 182 -20.32 8.13 14.11
N GLU A 183 -19.18 7.48 14.38
CA GLU A 183 -17.93 8.12 14.80
C GLU A 183 -16.95 8.30 13.62
N SER A 184 -15.94 9.16 13.79
CA SER A 184 -14.85 9.34 12.84
C SER A 184 -13.84 8.21 12.91
N TYR A 185 -13.18 7.86 11.75
CA TYR A 185 -11.99 7.02 11.74
C TYR A 185 -10.88 7.54 12.64
N ASN A 186 -10.84 8.85 12.86
CA ASN A 186 -9.79 9.58 13.55
C ASN A 186 -10.19 10.01 14.96
N THR A 187 -11.24 9.39 15.52
CA THR A 187 -11.67 9.72 16.88
C THR A 187 -10.57 9.46 17.92
N GLU A 188 -10.38 10.43 18.83
CA GLU A 188 -9.48 10.34 19.97
C GLU A 188 -10.22 9.87 21.24
N ASP A 189 -11.55 9.66 21.14
CA ASP A 189 -12.36 9.23 22.29
C ASP A 189 -12.15 7.71 22.53
N VAL A 190 -11.38 7.41 23.57
CA VAL A 190 -11.11 6.04 24.01
C VAL A 190 -12.41 5.24 24.22
N ALA A 191 -13.48 5.86 24.74
CA ALA A 191 -14.74 5.14 24.97
C ALA A 191 -15.45 4.80 23.65
N ALA A 192 -15.33 5.63 22.63
CA ALA A 192 -15.84 5.33 21.28
C ALA A 192 -15.05 4.19 20.63
N ILE A 193 -13.71 4.18 20.78
CA ILE A 193 -12.85 3.10 20.26
C ILE A 193 -13.15 1.77 20.97
N GLU A 194 -13.35 1.79 22.30
CA GLU A 194 -13.75 0.60 23.05
C GLU A 194 -15.13 0.08 22.60
N ALA A 195 -16.09 0.97 22.38
CA ALA A 195 -17.42 0.60 21.87
C ALA A 195 -17.34 -0.01 20.44
N ALA A 196 -16.44 0.48 19.60
CA ALA A 196 -16.15 -0.12 18.29
C ALA A 196 -15.56 -1.52 18.44
N GLY A 197 -14.67 -1.74 19.41
CA GLY A 197 -14.15 -3.07 19.75
C GLY A 197 -15.26 -4.04 20.16
N ASP A 198 -16.15 -3.63 21.07
CA ASP A 198 -17.32 -4.43 21.46
C ASP A 198 -18.19 -4.76 20.22
N LYS A 199 -18.34 -3.79 19.30
CA LYS A 199 -19.10 -3.99 18.06
C LYS A 199 -18.41 -4.99 17.13
N LEU A 200 -17.08 -4.98 17.02
CA LEU A 200 -16.31 -5.96 16.26
C LEU A 200 -16.45 -7.38 16.83
N LEU A 201 -16.49 -7.55 18.16
CA LEU A 201 -16.74 -8.86 18.76
C LEU A 201 -18.10 -9.43 18.36
N GLU A 202 -19.12 -8.58 18.12
CA GLU A 202 -20.41 -9.03 17.58
C GLU A 202 -20.30 -9.46 16.10
N LEU A 203 -19.32 -8.93 15.33
CA LEU A 203 -19.08 -9.29 13.94
C LEU A 203 -18.31 -10.61 13.80
N ALA A 204 -17.47 -10.94 14.78
CA ALA A 204 -16.54 -12.08 14.70
C ALA A 204 -17.16 -13.40 14.21
N PRO A 205 -18.42 -13.79 14.55
CA PRO A 205 -19.04 -15.00 14.00
C PRO A 205 -19.21 -14.98 12.48
N ASN A 206 -19.29 -13.82 11.85
CA ASN A 206 -19.48 -13.68 10.41
C ASN A 206 -18.14 -13.72 9.64
N ILE A 207 -17.01 -13.52 10.35
CA ILE A 207 -15.70 -13.47 9.75
C ILE A 207 -15.17 -14.87 9.47
N ARG A 208 -14.85 -15.11 8.21
CA ARG A 208 -14.23 -16.33 7.69
C ARG A 208 -12.70 -16.20 7.61
N LEU A 209 -12.22 -15.01 7.21
CA LEU A 209 -10.80 -14.76 7.05
C LEU A 209 -10.44 -13.28 7.28
N ILE A 210 -9.21 -13.08 7.75
CA ILE A 210 -8.58 -11.77 7.88
C ILE A 210 -7.24 -11.86 7.14
N LYS A 211 -7.05 -11.12 6.05
CA LYS A 211 -5.77 -11.10 5.34
C LYS A 211 -5.60 -9.80 4.55
N ASP A 212 -4.36 -9.44 4.29
CA ASP A 212 -4.00 -8.15 3.74
C ASP A 212 -3.94 -8.16 2.21
N ASP A 213 -3.74 -9.33 1.61
CA ASP A 213 -3.61 -9.50 0.17
C ASP A 213 -4.49 -10.62 -0.38
N ASN A 214 -4.77 -10.56 -1.68
CA ASN A 214 -5.45 -11.60 -2.44
C ASN A 214 -6.83 -12.03 -1.90
N THR A 215 -7.51 -11.17 -1.13
CA THR A 215 -8.89 -11.42 -0.64
C THR A 215 -9.88 -11.58 -1.80
N GLN A 216 -9.61 -10.94 -2.95
CA GLN A 216 -10.39 -11.12 -4.16
C GLN A 216 -10.39 -12.58 -4.66
N ASP A 217 -9.31 -13.33 -4.45
CA ASP A 217 -9.23 -14.73 -4.88
C ASP A 217 -10.16 -15.62 -4.05
N ASP A 218 -10.32 -15.32 -2.75
CA ASP A 218 -11.26 -16.05 -1.87
C ASP A 218 -12.71 -15.74 -2.23
N LEU A 219 -13.00 -14.49 -2.61
CA LEU A 219 -14.32 -14.10 -3.11
C LEU A 219 -14.62 -14.79 -4.45
N LEU A 220 -13.70 -14.74 -5.42
CA LEU A 220 -13.84 -15.36 -6.73
C LEU A 220 -13.93 -16.88 -6.68
N SER A 221 -13.32 -17.53 -5.69
CA SER A 221 -13.42 -18.97 -5.48
C SER A 221 -14.68 -19.40 -4.75
N GLY A 222 -15.44 -18.46 -4.18
CA GLY A 222 -16.62 -18.72 -3.35
C GLY A 222 -16.28 -19.24 -1.94
N GLU A 223 -15.04 -19.04 -1.47
CA GLU A 223 -14.66 -19.31 -0.07
C GLU A 223 -15.35 -18.33 0.88
N ILE A 224 -15.63 -17.11 0.41
CA ILE A 224 -16.42 -16.07 1.09
C ILE A 224 -17.45 -15.49 0.12
N GLY A 225 -18.57 -15.01 0.63
CA GLY A 225 -19.60 -14.33 -0.16
C GLY A 225 -19.48 -12.82 -0.17
N ALA A 226 -18.85 -12.22 0.85
CA ALA A 226 -18.64 -10.78 0.94
C ALA A 226 -17.26 -10.45 1.50
N ALA A 227 -16.71 -9.31 1.11
CA ALA A 227 -15.42 -8.86 1.63
C ALA A 227 -15.34 -7.33 1.74
N VAL A 228 -14.59 -6.84 2.72
CA VAL A 228 -14.08 -5.46 2.75
C VAL A 228 -12.69 -5.47 2.14
N MET A 229 -12.50 -4.73 1.06
CA MET A 229 -11.27 -4.75 0.26
C MET A 229 -10.84 -3.35 -0.17
N TYR A 230 -9.55 -3.20 -0.49
CA TYR A 230 -9.02 -2.00 -1.14
C TYR A 230 -9.38 -1.96 -2.62
N THR A 231 -9.40 -0.75 -3.19
CA THR A 231 -9.70 -0.48 -4.61
C THR A 231 -8.97 -1.42 -5.57
N SER A 232 -7.69 -1.74 -5.32
CA SER A 232 -6.89 -2.63 -6.16
C SER A 232 -7.51 -4.03 -6.27
N MET A 233 -7.86 -4.63 -5.13
CA MET A 233 -8.50 -5.95 -5.09
C MET A 233 -9.91 -5.91 -5.70
N VAL A 234 -10.66 -4.82 -5.46
CA VAL A 234 -11.98 -4.60 -6.08
C VAL A 234 -11.88 -4.57 -7.60
N THR A 235 -10.94 -3.83 -8.14
CA THR A 235 -10.71 -3.74 -9.59
C THR A 235 -10.39 -5.11 -10.17
N MET A 236 -9.47 -5.86 -9.56
CA MET A 236 -9.10 -7.21 -9.99
C MET A 236 -10.28 -8.20 -9.91
N ALA A 237 -11.07 -8.14 -8.83
CA ALA A 237 -12.27 -8.95 -8.69
C ALA A 237 -13.29 -8.66 -9.80
N LYS A 238 -13.57 -7.38 -10.07
CA LYS A 238 -14.49 -6.96 -11.13
C LYS A 238 -14.03 -7.31 -12.54
N MET A 239 -12.71 -7.28 -12.79
CA MET A 239 -12.14 -7.73 -14.07
C MET A 239 -12.34 -9.24 -14.28
N ALA A 240 -12.26 -10.04 -13.20
CA ALA A 240 -12.45 -11.48 -13.26
C ALA A 240 -13.94 -11.89 -13.28
N ASP A 241 -14.77 -11.18 -12.51
CA ASP A 241 -16.21 -11.40 -12.44
C ASP A 241 -16.98 -10.06 -12.41
N PRO A 242 -17.50 -9.61 -13.57
CA PRO A 242 -18.27 -8.37 -13.67
C PRO A 242 -19.62 -8.38 -12.91
N ASP A 243 -20.13 -9.54 -12.52
CA ASP A 243 -21.43 -9.69 -11.84
C ASP A 243 -21.33 -9.40 -10.34
N LEU A 244 -20.12 -9.38 -9.77
CA LEU A 244 -19.88 -8.95 -8.39
C LEU A 244 -20.44 -7.53 -8.12
N VAL A 245 -20.99 -7.31 -6.95
CA VAL A 245 -21.56 -6.03 -6.53
C VAL A 245 -20.58 -5.27 -5.66
N VAL A 246 -20.22 -4.05 -6.07
CA VAL A 246 -19.40 -3.13 -5.29
C VAL A 246 -20.29 -2.17 -4.53
N VAL A 247 -20.05 -2.01 -3.23
CA VAL A 247 -20.83 -1.15 -2.34
C VAL A 247 -19.92 -0.11 -1.69
N PHE A 248 -20.27 1.15 -1.87
CA PHE A 248 -19.69 2.25 -1.10
C PHE A 248 -20.55 2.46 0.14
N PRO A 249 -20.04 2.12 1.34
CA PRO A 249 -20.82 2.12 2.57
C PRO A 249 -21.49 3.46 2.86
N GLU A 250 -22.80 3.43 3.18
CA GLU A 250 -23.59 4.64 3.47
C GLU A 250 -23.10 5.38 4.73
N GLU A 251 -22.42 4.69 5.64
CA GLU A 251 -21.82 5.25 6.86
C GLU A 251 -20.60 6.14 6.58
N GLY A 252 -20.02 6.02 5.38
CA GLY A 252 -18.81 6.68 4.96
C GLY A 252 -17.62 5.74 4.86
N ILE A 253 -16.63 6.13 4.09
CA ILE A 253 -15.48 5.31 3.70
C ILE A 253 -14.15 5.97 4.04
N GLY A 254 -13.14 5.15 4.30
CA GLY A 254 -11.77 5.58 4.38
C GLY A 254 -11.20 5.83 2.98
N PHE A 255 -10.43 6.87 2.85
CA PHE A 255 -9.68 7.24 1.66
C PHE A 255 -8.20 7.32 2.02
N GLY A 256 -7.31 6.86 1.14
CA GLY A 256 -5.88 6.92 1.37
C GLY A 256 -5.11 7.28 0.10
N VAL A 257 -3.94 7.90 0.31
CA VAL A 257 -2.99 8.23 -0.75
C VAL A 257 -1.62 7.66 -0.36
N MET A 258 -1.15 6.71 -1.14
CA MET A 258 0.23 6.24 -1.02
C MET A 258 1.18 7.31 -1.56
N GLY A 259 2.17 7.65 -0.78
CA GLY A 259 3.19 8.64 -1.12
C GLY A 259 4.57 8.01 -1.32
N GLN A 260 5.31 8.55 -2.28
CA GLN A 260 6.73 8.25 -2.47
C GLN A 260 7.55 9.27 -1.69
N PHE A 261 8.54 8.84 -0.95
CA PHE A 261 9.44 9.75 -0.27
C PHE A 261 10.88 9.23 -0.24
N ILE A 262 11.84 10.16 -0.14
CA ILE A 262 13.25 9.84 -0.03
C ILE A 262 13.64 9.91 1.45
N PRO A 263 14.17 8.81 2.05
CA PRO A 263 14.66 8.82 3.41
C PRO A 263 15.77 9.86 3.64
N LYS A 264 15.83 10.39 4.85
CA LYS A 264 16.74 11.49 5.22
C LYS A 264 18.21 11.23 4.87
N ASN A 265 18.68 10.01 5.07
CA ASN A 265 20.05 9.60 4.85
C ASN A 265 20.15 8.56 3.71
N ALA A 266 19.26 8.65 2.71
CA ALA A 266 19.26 7.78 1.55
C ALA A 266 20.65 7.74 0.89
N PRO A 267 21.26 6.56 0.71
CA PRO A 267 22.60 6.44 0.10
C PRO A 267 22.66 6.93 -1.34
N ASN A 268 21.58 6.72 -2.11
CA ASN A 268 21.51 7.01 -3.55
C ASN A 268 20.26 7.85 -3.90
N ALA A 269 20.07 9.00 -3.22
CA ALA A 269 18.92 9.88 -3.44
C ALA A 269 18.74 10.29 -4.92
N GLU A 270 19.84 10.40 -5.69
CA GLU A 270 19.77 10.75 -7.12
C GLU A 270 19.12 9.61 -7.95
N ALA A 271 19.40 8.35 -7.60
CA ALA A 271 18.73 7.19 -8.22
C ALA A 271 17.23 7.18 -7.88
N ALA A 272 16.87 7.58 -6.64
CA ALA A 272 15.49 7.73 -6.24
C ALA A 272 14.75 8.78 -7.07
N TYR A 273 15.34 9.97 -7.29
CA TYR A 273 14.77 10.99 -8.18
C TYR A 273 14.58 10.49 -9.62
N GLN A 274 15.57 9.76 -10.16
CA GLN A 274 15.45 9.21 -11.51
C GLN A 274 14.31 8.19 -11.61
N PHE A 275 14.13 7.34 -10.60
CA PHE A 275 13.04 6.38 -10.59
C PHE A 275 11.68 7.07 -10.40
N MET A 276 11.58 8.05 -9.48
CA MET A 276 10.36 8.83 -9.29
C MET A 276 9.94 9.53 -10.58
N ASP A 277 10.88 10.17 -11.29
CA ASP A 277 10.60 10.86 -12.57
C ASP A 277 10.18 9.87 -13.67
N TYR A 278 10.85 8.71 -13.73
CA TYR A 278 10.54 7.66 -14.69
C TYR A 278 9.12 7.09 -14.51
N ILE A 279 8.70 6.77 -13.27
CA ILE A 279 7.35 6.25 -13.03
C ILE A 279 6.25 7.33 -13.12
N LEU A 280 6.63 8.60 -13.20
CA LEU A 280 5.72 9.71 -13.52
C LEU A 280 5.58 9.92 -15.04
N GLU A 281 6.37 9.25 -15.89
CA GLU A 281 6.13 9.28 -17.34
C GLU A 281 4.76 8.71 -17.65
N PRO A 282 3.92 9.40 -18.46
CA PRO A 282 2.51 9.05 -18.62
C PRO A 282 2.24 7.59 -19.04
N GLU A 283 3.06 7.04 -19.95
CA GLU A 283 2.92 5.66 -20.42
C GLU A 283 3.35 4.66 -19.34
N VAL A 284 4.40 4.97 -18.57
CA VAL A 284 4.88 4.13 -17.47
C VAL A 284 3.90 4.18 -16.31
N ALA A 285 3.40 5.36 -15.96
CA ALA A 285 2.37 5.53 -14.94
C ALA A 285 1.13 4.70 -15.26
N ALA A 286 0.63 4.74 -16.51
CA ALA A 286 -0.51 3.93 -16.91
C ALA A 286 -0.27 2.43 -16.72
N GLN A 287 0.92 1.92 -17.10
CA GLN A 287 1.28 0.51 -16.89
C GLN A 287 1.29 0.13 -15.39
N CYS A 288 1.83 1.00 -14.53
CA CYS A 288 1.84 0.77 -13.10
C CYS A 288 0.42 0.71 -12.53
N PHE A 289 -0.47 1.63 -12.94
CA PHE A 289 -1.84 1.68 -12.41
C PHE A 289 -2.73 0.56 -12.93
N GLU A 290 -2.61 0.15 -14.18
CA GLU A 290 -3.31 -1.03 -14.68
C GLU A 290 -2.86 -2.32 -13.99
N TYR A 291 -1.60 -2.36 -13.54
CA TYR A 291 -1.08 -3.49 -12.76
C TYR A 291 -1.58 -3.47 -11.31
N LEU A 292 -1.57 -2.29 -10.67
CA LEU A 292 -1.93 -2.12 -9.26
C LEU A 292 -3.43 -2.17 -9.00
N GLY A 293 -4.25 -1.67 -9.92
CA GLY A 293 -5.70 -1.57 -9.73
C GLY A 293 -6.18 -0.40 -8.85
N TYR A 294 -5.31 0.55 -8.50
CA TYR A 294 -5.66 1.77 -7.75
C TYR A 294 -6.07 2.93 -8.67
N TYR A 295 -6.49 4.07 -8.08
CA TYR A 295 -6.73 5.31 -8.83
C TYR A 295 -5.41 5.93 -9.26
N CYS A 296 -5.36 6.33 -10.53
CA CYS A 296 -4.18 6.97 -11.09
C CYS A 296 -4.02 8.40 -10.57
N THR A 297 -2.85 8.70 -10.00
CA THR A 297 -2.54 10.06 -9.54
C THR A 297 -1.99 10.97 -10.63
N ASN A 298 -1.72 10.45 -11.84
CA ASN A 298 -1.14 11.16 -12.96
C ASN A 298 -2.21 11.41 -14.04
N LEU A 299 -2.58 12.69 -14.25
CA LEU A 299 -3.59 13.11 -15.21
C LEU A 299 -3.20 12.78 -16.67
N ASP A 300 -1.93 12.90 -17.01
CA ASP A 300 -1.46 12.66 -18.37
C ASP A 300 -1.41 11.16 -18.70
N ALA A 301 -1.41 10.28 -17.70
CA ALA A 301 -1.47 8.84 -17.87
C ALA A 301 -2.86 8.34 -18.28
N GLU A 302 -3.94 9.06 -17.96
CA GLU A 302 -5.32 8.63 -18.24
C GLU A 302 -5.57 8.29 -19.71
N GLN A 303 -4.90 8.98 -20.65
CA GLN A 303 -5.03 8.71 -22.08
C GLN A 303 -4.41 7.38 -22.53
N TYR A 304 -3.52 6.80 -21.71
CA TYR A 304 -2.85 5.53 -21.98
C TYR A 304 -3.52 4.36 -21.27
N ILE A 305 -4.37 4.62 -20.26
CA ILE A 305 -5.16 3.59 -19.57
C ILE A 305 -6.23 3.06 -20.54
N SER A 306 -6.34 1.73 -20.66
CA SER A 306 -7.30 1.09 -21.55
C SER A 306 -8.75 1.38 -21.14
N GLU A 307 -9.64 1.50 -22.13
CA GLU A 307 -11.09 1.68 -21.87
C GLU A 307 -11.69 0.45 -21.15
N GLU A 308 -11.13 -0.72 -21.37
CA GLU A 308 -11.51 -1.94 -20.67
C GLU A 308 -11.21 -1.80 -19.16
N TYR A 309 -10.00 -1.40 -18.79
CA TYR A 309 -9.61 -1.18 -17.40
C TYR A 309 -10.47 -0.10 -16.74
N LYS A 310 -10.67 1.05 -17.41
CA LYS A 310 -11.54 2.14 -16.90
C LYS A 310 -12.96 1.67 -16.60
N SER A 311 -13.47 0.69 -17.34
CA SER A 311 -14.84 0.18 -17.12
C SER A 311 -15.00 -0.62 -15.82
N PHE A 312 -13.90 -1.05 -15.21
CA PHE A 312 -13.91 -1.78 -13.93
C PHE A 312 -13.62 -0.87 -12.73
N LEU A 313 -13.05 0.33 -12.97
CA LEU A 313 -12.87 1.32 -11.93
C LEU A 313 -14.21 1.98 -11.60
N THR A 314 -14.59 1.97 -10.32
CA THR A 314 -15.64 2.86 -9.87
C THR A 314 -15.01 4.22 -9.60
N LEU A 315 -15.31 5.19 -10.44
CA LEU A 315 -14.71 6.52 -10.38
C LEU A 315 -15.17 7.30 -9.15
N PRO A 316 -14.29 8.13 -8.56
CA PRO A 316 -14.63 8.95 -7.39
C PRO A 316 -15.87 9.87 -7.61
N GLU A 317 -16.19 10.24 -8.84
CA GLU A 317 -17.36 11.07 -9.18
C GLU A 317 -18.69 10.34 -8.91
N GLU A 318 -18.69 9.01 -8.82
CA GLU A 318 -19.86 8.18 -8.54
C GLU A 318 -20.04 7.92 -7.04
N ILE A 319 -19.07 8.34 -6.21
CA ILE A 319 -19.05 8.12 -4.77
C ILE A 319 -19.54 9.40 -4.08
N ASP A 320 -20.36 9.24 -3.05
CA ASP A 320 -20.65 10.36 -2.14
C ASP A 320 -19.43 10.66 -1.28
N THR A 321 -18.62 11.62 -1.73
CA THR A 321 -17.39 12.03 -1.02
C THR A 321 -17.65 12.84 0.25
N SER A 322 -18.91 13.22 0.54
CA SER A 322 -19.24 14.03 1.72
C SER A 322 -18.97 13.31 3.05
N ASN A 323 -18.92 11.98 3.03
CA ASN A 323 -18.66 11.12 4.20
C ASN A 323 -17.30 10.39 4.10
N MET A 324 -16.45 10.77 3.15
CA MET A 324 -15.09 10.23 3.05
C MET A 324 -14.18 10.90 4.09
N GLU A 325 -13.32 10.11 4.70
CA GLU A 325 -12.30 10.59 5.62
C GLU A 325 -10.95 9.95 5.27
N MET A 326 -9.87 10.74 5.27
CA MET A 326 -8.52 10.18 5.31
C MET A 326 -8.27 9.60 6.70
N ILE A 327 -7.55 8.48 6.74
CA ILE A 327 -7.13 7.87 8.01
C ILE A 327 -5.86 8.61 8.44
N GLU A 328 -5.97 9.43 9.49
CA GLU A 328 -4.89 10.20 10.05
C GLU A 328 -4.25 9.47 11.23
N ASN A 329 -3.07 9.89 11.64
CA ASN A 329 -2.45 9.40 12.85
C ASN A 329 -3.29 9.83 14.08
N VAL A 330 -3.25 9.02 15.13
CA VAL A 330 -3.95 9.28 16.39
C VAL A 330 -2.97 9.30 17.55
N SER A 331 -3.38 9.87 18.69
CA SER A 331 -2.54 9.88 19.88
C SER A 331 -2.10 8.48 20.32
N ALA A 332 -0.96 8.41 21.00
CA ALA A 332 -0.46 7.14 21.54
C ALA A 332 -1.48 6.43 22.45
N GLN A 333 -2.32 7.20 23.16
CA GLN A 333 -3.38 6.65 23.99
C GLN A 333 -4.48 5.99 23.16
N ALA A 334 -4.93 6.65 22.08
CA ALA A 334 -5.93 6.10 21.18
C ALA A 334 -5.37 4.88 20.42
N LEU A 335 -4.11 4.96 19.98
CA LEU A 335 -3.40 3.88 19.31
C LEU A 335 -3.33 2.60 20.16
N GLU A 336 -2.97 2.73 21.45
CA GLU A 336 -2.94 1.58 22.38
C GLU A 336 -4.31 0.89 22.50
N VAL A 337 -5.41 1.66 22.45
CA VAL A 337 -6.76 1.09 22.49
C VAL A 337 -7.11 0.44 21.16
N HIS A 338 -6.78 1.06 20.04
CA HIS A 338 -6.97 0.45 18.72
C HIS A 338 -6.25 -0.90 18.58
N ASP A 339 -5.00 -0.99 19.02
CA ASP A 339 -4.22 -2.23 18.99
C ASP A 339 -4.84 -3.32 19.86
N ARG A 340 -5.33 -2.93 21.05
CA ARG A 340 -5.96 -3.87 21.97
C ARG A 340 -7.27 -4.42 21.40
N VAL A 341 -8.18 -3.57 20.91
CA VAL A 341 -9.48 -4.02 20.39
C VAL A 341 -9.28 -4.85 19.12
N TRP A 342 -8.28 -4.52 18.31
CA TRP A 342 -7.91 -5.33 17.14
C TRP A 342 -7.44 -6.72 17.53
N THR A 343 -6.57 -6.82 18.53
CA THR A 343 -6.09 -8.11 19.05
C THR A 343 -7.23 -8.96 19.58
N GLU A 344 -8.12 -8.36 20.39
CA GLU A 344 -9.30 -9.03 20.94
C GLU A 344 -10.25 -9.53 19.82
N PHE A 345 -10.43 -8.74 18.77
CA PHE A 345 -11.23 -9.13 17.61
C PHE A 345 -10.62 -10.31 16.85
N ARG A 346 -9.32 -10.27 16.54
CA ARG A 346 -8.64 -11.39 15.88
C ARG A 346 -8.69 -12.68 16.68
N ASP A 347 -8.46 -12.59 17.99
CA ASP A 347 -8.59 -13.73 18.89
C ASP A 347 -10.02 -14.32 18.84
N ALA A 348 -11.05 -13.47 18.76
CA ALA A 348 -12.44 -13.91 18.65
C ALA A 348 -12.76 -14.58 17.30
N CYS A 349 -12.05 -14.19 16.22
CA CYS A 349 -12.11 -14.83 14.90
C CYS A 349 -11.31 -16.13 14.82
N GLY A 350 -10.49 -16.42 15.82
CA GLY A 350 -9.65 -17.64 15.87
C GLY A 350 -8.30 -17.51 15.16
N GLU A 351 -7.80 -16.29 15.04
CA GLU A 351 -6.53 -15.92 14.41
C GLU A 351 -5.39 -15.61 15.39
#